data_f3839e2ad2066bbe5d3505b81bffea80
#
_entry.id   f3839e2ad2066bbe5d3505b81bffea80
#
_cell.length_a   1.000
_cell.length_b   1.000
_cell.length_c   1.000
_cell.angle_alpha   90.00
_cell.angle_beta   90.00
_cell.angle_gamma   90.00
#
_symmetry.space_group_name_H-M   'P 1'
#
loop_
_entity.id
_entity.type
_entity.pdbx_description
1 polymer ?
#
loop_
_entity_poly.entity_id
_entity_poly.type
_entity_poly.pdbx_seq_one_letter_code
_entity_poly.pdbx_strand_id
1 'polypeptide(L)'
;MKYTVYDLGQCRRGERIQVSLQGNAANVRLMDSSNYSSYRSGRRHRYYGGLVKRSPIVLTVPSSGHWYITIDLAGLAGSVRSSIRRLPAPLPVYDEPSLSSVPTLVRPFQNTEDGAVIEYDVFISHASEDKDAVVRPLANALVQHGLRVWYDEFELKIGDSLRRKIDKGLANSRFGIVVLSRDFIKKGWANYELDGIISKAVSGEQVMLPIWHEITKQEIIAYSPSLADKVARNTSSYTIDEIANEIAELIRSK
;
A
#
# COMPACT_ATOMS: atom_id res chain seq x y z
N MET A 1 -12.66 4.28 47.41
CA MET A 1 -13.27 3.86 46.12
C MET A 1 -12.60 2.55 45.68
N LYS A 2 -13.39 1.50 45.41
CA LYS A 2 -12.81 0.25 44.90
C LYS A 2 -12.56 0.40 43.39
N TYR A 3 -11.36 0.10 42.94
CA TYR A 3 -10.98 0.12 41.53
C TYR A 3 -9.90 -0.94 41.23
N THR A 4 -9.86 -1.39 40.00
CA THR A 4 -8.74 -2.21 39.49
C THR A 4 -7.74 -1.29 38.80
N VAL A 5 -6.44 -1.52 39.04
CA VAL A 5 -5.37 -0.76 38.40
C VAL A 5 -4.47 -1.68 37.60
N TYR A 6 -4.09 -1.23 36.41
CA TYR A 6 -3.06 -1.81 35.60
C TYR A 6 -1.94 -0.81 35.43
N ASP A 7 -0.76 -1.15 35.92
CA ASP A 7 0.47 -0.40 35.67
C ASP A 7 1.03 -0.80 34.32
N LEU A 8 1.06 0.14 33.39
CA LEU A 8 1.57 -0.08 32.05
C LEU A 8 3.09 0.14 31.94
N GLY A 9 3.71 0.70 33.01
CA GLY A 9 5.11 1.09 32.97
C GLY A 9 5.38 2.19 31.93
N GLN A 10 6.60 2.21 31.40
CA GLN A 10 6.99 3.14 30.36
C GLN A 10 6.29 2.78 29.04
N CYS A 11 5.57 3.73 28.49
CA CYS A 11 4.88 3.64 27.21
C CYS A 11 5.41 4.69 26.25
N ARG A 12 5.38 4.39 24.94
CA ARG A 12 5.70 5.36 23.89
C ARG A 12 4.42 6.06 23.41
N ARG A 13 4.55 7.28 22.93
CA ARG A 13 3.44 7.97 22.26
C ARG A 13 2.90 7.11 21.11
N GLY A 14 1.57 6.98 21.05
CA GLY A 14 0.89 6.21 20.02
C GLY A 14 0.71 4.72 20.34
N GLU A 15 1.29 4.21 21.44
CA GLU A 15 1.00 2.83 21.87
C GLU A 15 -0.49 2.64 22.11
N ARG A 16 -1.02 1.50 21.70
CA ARG A 16 -2.43 1.16 21.75
C ARG A 16 -2.67 0.06 22.77
N ILE A 17 -3.58 0.32 23.69
CA ILE A 17 -3.93 -0.61 24.75
C ILE A 17 -5.39 -1.01 24.58
N GLN A 18 -5.63 -2.27 24.31
CA GLN A 18 -6.97 -2.85 24.31
C GLN A 18 -7.39 -3.20 25.75
N VAL A 19 -8.56 -2.73 26.14
CA VAL A 19 -9.19 -3.07 27.42
C VAL A 19 -10.45 -3.85 27.13
N SER A 20 -10.53 -5.06 27.68
CA SER A 20 -11.71 -5.91 27.61
C SER A 20 -12.41 -5.92 28.96
N LEU A 21 -13.72 -5.71 28.94
CA LEU A 21 -14.58 -5.75 30.12
C LEU A 21 -15.63 -6.86 29.97
N GLN A 22 -15.94 -7.55 31.06
CA GLN A 22 -17.03 -8.51 31.18
C GLN A 22 -17.85 -8.18 32.43
N GLY A 23 -19.16 -8.09 32.27
CA GLY A 23 -20.09 -7.70 33.34
C GLY A 23 -20.64 -6.30 33.13
N ASN A 24 -20.70 -5.50 34.18
CA ASN A 24 -21.29 -4.17 34.13
C ASN A 24 -20.44 -3.16 33.35
N ALA A 25 -21.11 -2.11 32.82
CA ALA A 25 -20.40 -0.94 32.32
C ALA A 25 -19.52 -0.32 33.41
N ALA A 26 -18.33 0.11 33.05
CA ALA A 26 -17.35 0.64 34.00
C ALA A 26 -16.63 1.85 33.44
N ASN A 27 -16.13 2.71 34.30
CA ASN A 27 -15.22 3.77 33.91
C ASN A 27 -13.83 3.17 33.66
N VAL A 28 -13.27 3.44 32.49
CA VAL A 28 -11.91 3.09 32.13
C VAL A 28 -11.14 4.40 31.93
N ARG A 29 -10.06 4.60 32.70
CA ARG A 29 -9.28 5.84 32.68
C ARG A 29 -7.80 5.52 32.47
N LEU A 30 -7.24 6.07 31.40
CA LEU A 30 -5.80 6.06 31.14
C LEU A 30 -5.21 7.37 31.67
N MET A 31 -4.22 7.28 32.54
CA MET A 31 -3.60 8.41 33.23
C MET A 31 -2.08 8.25 33.32
N ASP A 32 -1.36 9.36 33.25
CA ASP A 32 0.06 9.41 33.60
C ASP A 32 0.27 9.30 35.13
N SER A 33 1.51 9.18 35.58
CA SER A 33 1.85 9.00 37.00
C SER A 33 1.32 10.12 37.87
N SER A 34 1.36 11.37 37.45
CA SER A 34 0.94 12.53 38.24
C SER A 34 -0.58 12.56 38.40
N ASN A 35 -1.32 12.31 37.31
CA ASN A 35 -2.78 12.23 37.32
C ASN A 35 -3.27 11.00 38.10
N TYR A 36 -2.58 9.86 37.96
CA TYR A 36 -2.89 8.67 38.76
C TYR A 36 -2.69 8.91 40.26
N SER A 37 -1.60 9.59 40.67
CA SER A 37 -1.38 9.99 42.08
C SER A 37 -2.50 10.90 42.61
N SER A 38 -2.93 11.86 41.78
CA SER A 38 -4.06 12.75 42.12
C SER A 38 -5.37 11.98 42.20
N TYR A 39 -5.64 11.03 41.30
CA TYR A 39 -6.81 10.15 41.37
C TYR A 39 -6.87 9.34 42.67
N ARG A 40 -5.75 8.71 43.04
CA ARG A 40 -5.65 7.95 44.30
C ARG A 40 -5.96 8.80 45.56
N SER A 41 -5.56 10.06 45.51
CA SER A 41 -5.76 11.01 46.61
C SER A 41 -7.11 11.71 46.57
N GLY A 42 -8.05 11.30 45.64
CA GLY A 42 -9.33 11.93 45.47
C GLY A 42 -9.30 13.36 44.95
N ARG A 43 -8.14 13.81 44.43
CA ARG A 43 -7.97 15.16 43.90
C ARG A 43 -8.38 15.25 42.42
N ARG A 44 -8.55 16.48 41.94
CA ARG A 44 -8.82 16.73 40.51
C ARG A 44 -7.68 16.18 39.63
N HIS A 45 -8.00 15.45 38.62
CA HIS A 45 -7.05 14.79 37.70
C HIS A 45 -7.60 14.77 36.27
N ARG A 46 -6.70 14.62 35.31
CA ARG A 46 -7.03 14.44 33.90
C ARG A 46 -6.88 12.97 33.51
N TYR A 47 -7.68 12.51 32.60
CA TYR A 47 -7.63 11.14 32.08
C TYR A 47 -8.13 11.06 30.65
N TYR A 48 -7.76 10.01 29.98
CA TYR A 48 -8.29 9.62 28.67
C TYR A 48 -9.18 8.39 28.87
N GLY A 49 -10.36 8.37 28.19
CA GLY A 49 -11.35 7.32 28.36
C GLY A 49 -12.66 7.83 28.95
N GLY A 50 -13.31 7.03 29.80
CA GLY A 50 -14.58 7.37 30.44
C GLY A 50 -15.45 6.14 30.65
N LEU A 51 -16.79 6.33 30.67
CA LEU A 51 -17.74 5.25 30.86
C LEU A 51 -17.80 4.35 29.60
N VAL A 52 -17.43 3.10 29.77
CA VAL A 52 -17.39 2.08 28.71
C VAL A 52 -18.60 1.17 28.84
N LYS A 53 -19.50 1.23 27.83
CA LYS A 53 -20.70 0.40 27.72
C LYS A 53 -20.56 -0.75 26.74
N ARG A 54 -19.52 -0.72 25.87
CA ARG A 54 -19.22 -1.77 24.88
C ARG A 54 -17.76 -2.18 24.99
N SER A 55 -17.49 -3.44 24.95
CA SER A 55 -16.15 -4.03 25.09
C SER A 55 -15.84 -4.89 23.86
N PRO A 56 -14.58 -4.95 23.40
CA PRO A 56 -13.40 -4.23 23.90
C PRO A 56 -13.33 -2.77 23.44
N ILE A 57 -12.54 -1.94 24.13
CA ILE A 57 -12.14 -0.60 23.68
C ILE A 57 -10.64 -0.53 23.50
N VAL A 58 -10.17 0.43 22.70
CA VAL A 58 -8.77 0.71 22.50
C VAL A 58 -8.46 2.14 22.95
N LEU A 59 -7.50 2.29 23.86
CA LEU A 59 -6.98 3.57 24.30
C LEU A 59 -5.59 3.77 23.69
N THR A 60 -5.30 5.00 23.25
CA THR A 60 -4.01 5.37 22.68
C THR A 60 -3.25 6.25 23.67
N VAL A 61 -2.00 5.90 23.94
CA VAL A 61 -1.10 6.66 24.80
C VAL A 61 -0.73 8.00 24.11
N PRO A 62 -1.06 9.16 24.70
CA PRO A 62 -0.92 10.45 24.02
C PRO A 62 0.50 11.00 24.02
N SER A 63 1.33 10.59 24.99
CA SER A 63 2.73 11.01 25.12
C SER A 63 3.58 9.91 25.75
N SER A 64 4.88 9.91 25.47
CA SER A 64 5.80 8.98 26.12
C SER A 64 5.91 9.26 27.61
N GLY A 65 5.96 8.20 28.43
CA GLY A 65 6.01 8.30 29.88
C GLY A 65 5.46 7.06 30.58
N HIS A 66 5.33 7.12 31.90
CA HIS A 66 4.76 6.04 32.71
C HIS A 66 3.24 6.21 32.82
N TRP A 67 2.47 5.18 32.43
CA TRP A 67 1.03 5.22 32.32
C TRP A 67 0.33 4.14 33.13
N TYR A 68 -0.90 4.46 33.58
CA TYR A 68 -1.78 3.59 34.35
C TYR A 68 -3.17 3.54 33.73
N ILE A 69 -3.82 2.37 33.80
CA ILE A 69 -5.27 2.24 33.54
C ILE A 69 -5.98 1.90 34.82
N THR A 70 -7.01 2.66 35.15
CA THR A 70 -7.91 2.35 36.28
C THR A 70 -9.29 2.01 35.76
N ILE A 71 -9.94 1.04 36.44
CA ILE A 71 -11.29 0.57 36.09
C ILE A 71 -12.11 0.58 37.37
N ASP A 72 -13.21 1.34 37.40
CA ASP A 72 -14.11 1.46 38.52
C ASP A 72 -15.59 1.54 38.09
N LEU A 73 -16.48 1.25 39.04
CA LEU A 73 -17.95 1.34 38.83
C LEU A 73 -18.55 2.67 39.31
N ALA A 74 -17.72 3.69 39.61
CA ALA A 74 -18.16 4.98 40.16
C ALA A 74 -19.00 4.88 41.46
N GLY A 75 -18.80 3.81 42.22
CA GLY A 75 -19.57 3.54 43.44
C GLY A 75 -20.91 2.81 43.23
N LEU A 76 -21.24 2.49 42.00
CA LEU A 76 -22.44 1.72 41.67
C LEU A 76 -22.27 0.23 42.05
N ALA A 77 -23.39 -0.43 42.37
CA ALA A 77 -23.42 -1.86 42.63
C ALA A 77 -23.17 -2.63 41.32
N GLY A 78 -22.46 -3.76 41.45
CA GLY A 78 -22.17 -4.64 40.29
C GLY A 78 -20.77 -5.22 40.36
N SER A 79 -20.43 -5.97 39.33
CA SER A 79 -19.09 -6.54 39.16
C SER A 79 -18.61 -6.37 37.73
N VAL A 80 -17.31 -6.13 37.58
CA VAL A 80 -16.65 -6.09 36.29
C VAL A 80 -15.34 -6.87 36.35
N ARG A 81 -15.16 -7.80 35.42
CA ARG A 81 -13.87 -8.42 35.17
C ARG A 81 -13.22 -7.66 34.02
N SER A 82 -11.94 -7.44 34.10
CA SER A 82 -11.22 -6.69 33.09
C SER A 82 -9.89 -7.36 32.74
N SER A 83 -9.46 -7.17 31.53
CA SER A 83 -8.12 -7.54 31.07
C SER A 83 -7.60 -6.46 30.11
N ILE A 84 -6.28 -6.35 30.05
CA ILE A 84 -5.62 -5.45 29.11
C ILE A 84 -4.69 -6.23 28.19
N ARG A 85 -4.53 -5.73 26.96
CA ARG A 85 -3.55 -6.22 26.00
C ARG A 85 -2.90 -5.05 25.28
N ARG A 86 -1.58 -5.02 25.22
CA ARG A 86 -0.87 -4.10 24.32
C ARG A 86 -1.07 -4.59 22.89
N LEU A 87 -1.54 -3.72 22.04
CA LEU A 87 -1.64 -4.01 20.61
C LEU A 87 -0.30 -3.68 19.96
N PRO A 88 0.11 -4.45 18.93
CA PRO A 88 1.27 -4.05 18.14
C PRO A 88 1.03 -2.65 17.57
N ALA A 89 2.12 -1.91 17.38
CA ALA A 89 2.06 -0.64 16.66
C ALA A 89 1.35 -0.86 15.31
N PRO A 90 0.53 0.10 14.84
CA PRO A 90 0.07 0.06 13.45
C PRO A 90 1.30 -0.14 12.57
N LEU A 91 1.17 -1.01 11.57
CA LEU A 91 2.21 -1.10 10.55
C LEU A 91 2.44 0.32 10.00
N PRO A 92 3.71 0.71 9.77
CA PRO A 92 3.97 1.98 9.10
C PRO A 92 3.14 2.04 7.84
N VAL A 93 2.48 3.16 7.59
CA VAL A 93 1.85 3.43 6.29
C VAL A 93 2.99 3.34 5.29
N TYR A 94 2.93 2.35 4.41
CA TYR A 94 3.88 2.24 3.32
C TYR A 94 3.49 3.31 2.30
N ASP A 95 4.23 4.40 2.26
CA ASP A 95 4.14 5.39 1.19
C ASP A 95 4.77 4.77 -0.05
N GLU A 96 3.94 4.39 -1.00
CA GLU A 96 4.42 3.93 -2.30
C GLU A 96 5.13 5.09 -3.01
N PRO A 97 6.33 4.84 -3.57
CA PRO A 97 7.06 5.86 -4.30
C PRO A 97 6.21 6.41 -5.45
N SER A 98 6.23 7.73 -5.64
CA SER A 98 5.57 8.35 -6.78
C SER A 98 6.23 7.89 -8.09
N LEU A 99 5.45 7.79 -9.17
CA LEU A 99 6.00 7.43 -10.49
C LEU A 99 7.06 8.44 -10.97
N SER A 100 6.94 9.69 -10.55
CA SER A 100 7.91 10.74 -10.86
C SER A 100 9.30 10.52 -10.25
N SER A 101 9.41 9.65 -9.23
CA SER A 101 10.70 9.28 -8.63
C SER A 101 11.55 8.39 -9.54
N VAL A 102 10.98 7.84 -10.63
CA VAL A 102 11.69 7.00 -11.62
C VAL A 102 11.84 7.76 -12.94
N PRO A 103 12.94 8.50 -13.16
CA PRO A 103 13.09 9.40 -14.31
C PRO A 103 13.05 8.70 -15.67
N THR A 104 13.41 7.42 -15.71
CA THR A 104 13.55 6.63 -16.94
C THR A 104 12.26 5.97 -17.42
N LEU A 105 11.17 6.03 -16.62
CA LEU A 105 9.88 5.49 -17.02
C LEU A 105 9.30 6.14 -18.29
N VAL A 106 9.57 7.45 -18.50
CA VAL A 106 9.11 8.20 -19.66
C VAL A 106 10.31 8.62 -20.50
N ARG A 107 10.28 8.27 -21.78
CA ARG A 107 11.28 8.75 -22.74
C ARG A 107 10.90 10.15 -23.20
N PRO A 108 11.84 11.12 -23.21
CA PRO A 108 11.60 12.41 -23.82
C PRO A 108 11.38 12.24 -25.34
N PHE A 109 10.66 13.19 -25.94
CA PHE A 109 10.61 13.29 -27.40
C PHE A 109 12.02 13.66 -27.89
N GLN A 110 12.82 12.63 -28.22
CA GLN A 110 14.04 12.86 -28.97
C GLN A 110 13.70 12.58 -30.44
N ASN A 111 13.98 13.58 -31.29
CA ASN A 111 14.24 13.29 -32.69
C ASN A 111 15.53 12.46 -32.70
N THR A 112 15.39 11.15 -32.74
CA THR A 112 16.54 10.26 -32.94
C THR A 112 17.11 10.60 -34.31
N GLU A 113 18.43 10.73 -34.40
CA GLU A 113 19.15 10.99 -35.66
C GLU A 113 18.80 9.97 -36.75
N ASP A 114 18.22 8.83 -36.36
CA ASP A 114 17.73 7.74 -37.24
C ASP A 114 16.28 7.92 -37.72
N GLY A 115 15.60 9.02 -37.44
CA GLY A 115 14.26 9.30 -37.98
C GLY A 115 13.12 8.39 -37.47
N ALA A 116 13.33 7.64 -36.39
CA ALA A 116 12.29 6.81 -35.79
C ALA A 116 11.24 7.72 -35.12
N VAL A 117 10.06 7.80 -35.71
CA VAL A 117 8.92 8.55 -35.16
C VAL A 117 8.28 7.71 -34.06
N ILE A 118 8.28 8.22 -32.82
CA ILE A 118 7.51 7.63 -31.72
C ILE A 118 6.03 7.82 -32.05
N GLU A 119 5.35 6.72 -32.35
CA GLU A 119 3.96 6.71 -32.81
C GLU A 119 2.97 6.77 -31.64
N TYR A 120 3.33 6.16 -30.49
CA TYR A 120 2.46 6.01 -29.34
C TYR A 120 3.03 6.67 -28.08
N ASP A 121 2.15 7.12 -27.21
CA ASP A 121 2.55 7.63 -25.91
C ASP A 121 2.74 6.49 -24.90
N VAL A 122 1.88 5.45 -24.97
CA VAL A 122 1.89 4.29 -24.06
C VAL A 122 1.72 2.99 -24.83
N PHE A 123 2.51 1.95 -24.47
CA PHE A 123 2.14 0.58 -24.83
C PHE A 123 1.87 -0.26 -23.57
N ILE A 124 0.99 -1.28 -23.69
CA ILE A 124 0.59 -2.14 -22.60
C ILE A 124 0.79 -3.61 -22.98
N SER A 125 1.77 -4.26 -22.33
CA SER A 125 2.00 -5.70 -22.45
C SER A 125 1.20 -6.46 -21.38
N HIS A 126 0.51 -7.54 -21.78
CA HIS A 126 -0.42 -8.23 -20.89
C HIS A 126 -0.67 -9.68 -21.34
N ALA A 127 -1.15 -10.52 -20.42
CA ALA A 127 -1.73 -11.81 -20.79
C ALA A 127 -3.14 -11.61 -21.40
N SER A 128 -3.53 -12.48 -22.33
CA SER A 128 -4.84 -12.39 -23.01
C SER A 128 -6.02 -12.36 -22.03
N GLU A 129 -5.87 -13.04 -20.91
CA GLU A 129 -6.87 -13.18 -19.85
C GLU A 129 -7.13 -11.85 -19.12
N ASP A 130 -6.13 -10.96 -19.05
CA ASP A 130 -6.20 -9.67 -18.34
C ASP A 130 -6.83 -8.56 -19.21
N LYS A 131 -7.09 -8.83 -20.50
CA LYS A 131 -7.48 -7.82 -21.48
C LYS A 131 -8.74 -7.06 -21.09
N ASP A 132 -9.79 -7.77 -20.72
CA ASP A 132 -11.10 -7.17 -20.45
C ASP A 132 -11.20 -6.58 -19.04
N ALA A 133 -10.53 -7.20 -18.07
CA ALA A 133 -10.58 -6.79 -16.68
C ALA A 133 -9.74 -5.53 -16.37
N VAL A 134 -8.59 -5.40 -17.01
CA VAL A 134 -7.62 -4.33 -16.69
C VAL A 134 -7.23 -3.51 -17.91
N VAL A 135 -6.82 -4.16 -19.00
CA VAL A 135 -6.11 -3.48 -20.08
C VAL A 135 -7.03 -2.57 -20.87
N ARG A 136 -8.22 -3.04 -21.23
CA ARG A 136 -9.19 -2.24 -21.99
C ARG A 136 -9.72 -1.04 -21.17
N PRO A 137 -10.10 -1.20 -19.89
CA PRO A 137 -10.45 -0.06 -19.04
C PRO A 137 -9.30 0.95 -18.91
N LEU A 138 -8.07 0.49 -18.67
CA LEU A 138 -6.89 1.35 -18.55
C LEU A 138 -6.59 2.09 -19.86
N ALA A 139 -6.61 1.39 -20.99
CA ALA A 139 -6.39 2.00 -22.30
C ALA A 139 -7.43 3.08 -22.60
N ASN A 140 -8.71 2.80 -22.32
CA ASN A 140 -9.79 3.77 -22.50
C ASN A 140 -9.60 5.02 -21.61
N ALA A 141 -9.23 4.84 -20.34
CA ALA A 141 -8.96 5.95 -19.43
C ALA A 141 -7.77 6.78 -19.92
N LEU A 142 -6.67 6.16 -20.36
CA LEU A 142 -5.51 6.86 -20.93
C LEU A 142 -5.86 7.63 -22.23
N VAL A 143 -6.69 7.04 -23.09
CA VAL A 143 -7.19 7.72 -24.31
C VAL A 143 -8.07 8.93 -23.94
N GLN A 144 -8.91 8.84 -22.90
CA GLN A 144 -9.67 9.99 -22.39
C GLN A 144 -8.76 11.12 -21.90
N HIS A 145 -7.56 10.79 -21.41
CA HIS A 145 -6.51 11.77 -21.08
C HIS A 145 -5.76 12.30 -22.31
N GLY A 146 -6.15 11.90 -23.54
CA GLY A 146 -5.56 12.36 -24.79
C GLY A 146 -4.27 11.65 -25.19
N LEU A 147 -3.97 10.49 -24.61
CA LEU A 147 -2.78 9.69 -24.92
C LEU A 147 -3.09 8.68 -26.03
N ARG A 148 -2.10 8.44 -26.90
CA ARG A 148 -2.15 7.40 -27.93
C ARG A 148 -1.66 6.09 -27.32
N VAL A 149 -2.56 5.11 -27.21
CA VAL A 149 -2.30 3.85 -26.52
C VAL A 149 -2.25 2.68 -27.50
N TRP A 150 -1.23 1.85 -27.36
CA TRP A 150 -1.03 0.64 -28.15
C TRP A 150 -1.05 -0.60 -27.26
N TYR A 151 -2.00 -1.50 -27.42
CA TYR A 151 -2.12 -2.68 -26.55
C TYR A 151 -2.52 -3.97 -27.28
N ASP A 152 -3.29 -3.93 -28.35
CA ASP A 152 -3.84 -5.14 -28.97
C ASP A 152 -2.77 -6.09 -29.51
N GLU A 153 -1.67 -5.56 -30.07
CA GLU A 153 -0.57 -6.38 -30.59
C GLU A 153 0.35 -6.93 -29.47
N PHE A 154 0.20 -6.43 -28.24
CA PHE A 154 0.99 -6.85 -27.09
C PHE A 154 0.30 -7.88 -26.20
N GLU A 155 -0.81 -8.45 -26.68
CA GLU A 155 -1.42 -9.63 -26.08
C GLU A 155 -0.45 -10.81 -26.14
N LEU A 156 -0.06 -11.30 -24.99
CA LEU A 156 0.93 -12.37 -24.87
C LEU A 156 0.25 -13.73 -24.85
N LYS A 157 0.68 -14.62 -25.73
CA LYS A 157 0.22 -16.01 -25.82
C LYS A 157 1.34 -16.98 -25.48
N ILE A 158 0.99 -18.21 -25.11
CA ILE A 158 1.98 -19.26 -24.87
C ILE A 158 2.80 -19.47 -26.15
N GLY A 159 4.14 -19.42 -26.04
CA GLY A 159 5.05 -19.56 -27.17
C GLY A 159 5.51 -18.23 -27.80
N ASP A 160 4.93 -17.10 -27.43
CA ASP A 160 5.42 -15.80 -27.86
C ASP A 160 6.77 -15.45 -27.23
N SER A 161 7.60 -14.68 -27.94
CA SER A 161 8.80 -14.09 -27.36
C SER A 161 8.39 -12.79 -26.65
N LEU A 162 8.39 -12.83 -25.31
CA LEU A 162 8.14 -11.67 -24.45
C LEU A 162 9.08 -10.52 -24.80
N ARG A 163 10.39 -10.81 -24.89
CA ARG A 163 11.43 -9.83 -25.20
C ARG A 163 11.17 -9.10 -26.51
N ARG A 164 10.88 -9.83 -27.59
CA ARG A 164 10.64 -9.22 -28.92
C ARG A 164 9.44 -8.28 -28.92
N LYS A 165 8.34 -8.67 -28.24
CA LYS A 165 7.16 -7.82 -28.12
C LYS A 165 7.44 -6.55 -27.34
N ILE A 166 8.10 -6.68 -26.20
CA ILE A 166 8.43 -5.52 -25.36
C ILE A 166 9.45 -4.61 -26.04
N ASP A 167 10.49 -5.15 -26.68
CA ASP A 167 11.46 -4.34 -27.44
C ASP A 167 10.76 -3.54 -28.54
N LYS A 168 9.80 -4.16 -29.27
CA LYS A 168 8.96 -3.45 -30.27
C LYS A 168 8.14 -2.32 -29.61
N GLY A 169 7.52 -2.59 -28.46
CA GLY A 169 6.77 -1.58 -27.71
C GLY A 169 7.62 -0.41 -27.27
N LEU A 170 8.77 -0.71 -26.66
CA LEU A 170 9.72 0.31 -26.22
C LEU A 170 10.31 1.13 -27.38
N ALA A 171 10.46 0.55 -28.57
CA ALA A 171 10.96 1.28 -29.73
C ALA A 171 9.97 2.32 -30.26
N ASN A 172 8.67 2.07 -30.12
CA ASN A 172 7.62 2.88 -30.73
C ASN A 172 6.78 3.71 -29.75
N SER A 173 7.11 3.64 -28.43
CA SER A 173 6.33 4.31 -27.39
C SER A 173 7.23 5.06 -26.39
N ARG A 174 6.66 6.12 -25.78
CA ARG A 174 7.34 6.88 -24.72
C ARG A 174 7.31 6.19 -23.36
N PHE A 175 6.25 5.43 -23.09
CA PHE A 175 5.99 4.80 -21.81
C PHE A 175 5.56 3.35 -21.99
N GLY A 176 6.08 2.47 -21.16
CA GLY A 176 5.74 1.05 -21.18
C GLY A 176 5.02 0.62 -19.90
N ILE A 177 3.99 -0.19 -20.06
CA ILE A 177 3.27 -0.86 -18.98
C ILE A 177 3.36 -2.37 -19.21
N VAL A 178 3.56 -3.13 -18.12
CA VAL A 178 3.38 -4.58 -18.10
C VAL A 178 2.39 -4.97 -17.02
N VAL A 179 1.32 -5.65 -17.38
CA VAL A 179 0.35 -6.18 -16.42
C VAL A 179 0.85 -7.53 -15.94
N LEU A 180 1.19 -7.61 -14.65
CA LEU A 180 1.64 -8.83 -13.97
C LEU A 180 0.46 -9.42 -13.21
N SER A 181 -0.01 -10.57 -13.66
CA SER A 181 -1.09 -11.34 -13.07
C SER A 181 -0.65 -12.79 -12.86
N ARG A 182 -1.48 -13.58 -12.18
CA ARG A 182 -1.26 -15.03 -12.12
C ARG A 182 -1.27 -15.67 -13.51
N ASP A 183 -2.11 -15.18 -14.42
CA ASP A 183 -2.19 -15.71 -15.79
C ASP A 183 -0.97 -15.31 -16.61
N PHE A 184 -0.43 -14.10 -16.39
CA PHE A 184 0.87 -13.71 -16.94
C PHE A 184 1.98 -14.65 -16.51
N ILE A 185 2.08 -14.98 -15.19
CA ILE A 185 3.12 -15.88 -14.66
C ILE A 185 2.97 -17.30 -15.21
N LYS A 186 1.74 -17.80 -15.38
CA LYS A 186 1.47 -19.15 -15.95
C LYS A 186 1.96 -19.30 -17.39
N LYS A 187 2.18 -18.21 -18.14
CA LYS A 187 2.74 -18.28 -19.50
C LYS A 187 4.18 -18.79 -19.53
N GLY A 188 4.88 -18.83 -18.39
CA GLY A 188 6.14 -19.54 -18.21
C GLY A 188 7.39 -18.87 -18.76
N TRP A 189 7.40 -17.54 -18.87
CA TRP A 189 8.62 -16.83 -19.25
C TRP A 189 9.68 -16.88 -18.15
N ALA A 190 10.94 -16.91 -18.58
CA ALA A 190 12.03 -16.94 -17.62
C ALA A 190 12.13 -15.63 -16.83
N ASN A 191 12.25 -15.73 -15.51
CA ASN A 191 12.25 -14.59 -14.59
C ASN A 191 13.31 -13.54 -14.95
N TYR A 192 14.52 -13.99 -15.31
CA TYR A 192 15.62 -13.10 -15.69
C TYR A 192 15.35 -12.32 -16.99
N GLU A 193 14.51 -12.83 -17.89
CA GLU A 193 14.11 -12.10 -19.09
C GLU A 193 13.25 -10.89 -18.74
N LEU A 194 12.26 -11.08 -17.87
CA LEU A 194 11.38 -10.01 -17.43
C LEU A 194 12.13 -8.97 -16.59
N ASP A 195 13.00 -9.42 -15.68
CA ASP A 195 13.84 -8.53 -14.87
C ASP A 195 14.76 -7.65 -15.75
N GLY A 196 15.38 -8.25 -16.73
CA GLY A 196 16.25 -7.54 -17.69
C GLY A 196 15.49 -6.55 -18.57
N ILE A 197 14.20 -6.80 -18.82
CA ILE A 197 13.34 -5.94 -19.63
C ILE A 197 12.82 -4.76 -18.82
N ILE A 198 12.28 -5.01 -17.61
CA ILE A 198 11.75 -3.95 -16.74
C ILE A 198 12.86 -3.00 -16.28
N SER A 199 14.04 -3.55 -16.05
CA SER A 199 15.25 -2.79 -15.70
C SER A 199 16.28 -2.96 -16.78
N LYS A 200 16.84 -1.87 -17.30
CA LYS A 200 18.03 -1.98 -18.14
C LYS A 200 19.15 -2.65 -17.36
N ALA A 201 19.57 -3.81 -17.82
CA ALA A 201 20.55 -4.67 -17.12
C ALA A 201 21.89 -3.98 -16.79
N VAL A 202 22.26 -2.94 -17.55
CA VAL A 202 23.55 -2.23 -17.40
C VAL A 202 23.48 -1.05 -16.44
N SER A 203 22.32 -0.39 -16.30
CA SER A 203 22.18 0.86 -15.54
C SER A 203 21.27 0.73 -14.31
N GLY A 204 20.54 -0.37 -14.16
CA GLY A 204 19.54 -0.52 -13.10
C GLY A 204 18.32 0.40 -13.26
N GLU A 205 18.20 1.07 -14.41
CA GLU A 205 17.08 1.97 -14.71
C GLU A 205 15.79 1.19 -14.94
N GLN A 206 14.72 1.63 -14.33
CA GLN A 206 13.39 1.08 -14.59
C GLN A 206 12.79 1.79 -15.82
N VAL A 207 12.50 1.04 -16.87
CA VAL A 207 11.98 1.56 -18.15
C VAL A 207 10.51 1.24 -18.40
N MET A 208 9.89 0.45 -17.54
CA MET A 208 8.48 0.04 -17.62
C MET A 208 7.84 0.08 -16.25
N LEU A 209 6.54 0.37 -16.20
CA LEU A 209 5.71 0.30 -15.01
C LEU A 209 5.03 -1.06 -14.91
N PRO A 210 5.36 -1.89 -13.89
CA PRO A 210 4.57 -3.05 -13.55
C PRO A 210 3.22 -2.63 -12.93
N ILE A 211 2.12 -3.23 -13.41
CA ILE A 211 0.82 -3.18 -12.75
C ILE A 211 0.50 -4.57 -12.25
N TRP A 212 0.34 -4.72 -10.95
CA TRP A 212 -0.03 -5.98 -10.32
C TRP A 212 -1.55 -6.14 -10.32
N HIS A 213 -2.04 -7.21 -10.93
CA HIS A 213 -3.46 -7.51 -10.99
C HIS A 213 -3.75 -8.91 -10.44
N GLU A 214 -4.62 -9.00 -9.43
CA GLU A 214 -5.01 -10.26 -8.76
C GLU A 214 -3.82 -11.15 -8.35
N ILE A 215 -2.71 -10.53 -8.00
CA ILE A 215 -1.48 -11.18 -7.56
C ILE A 215 -0.94 -10.52 -6.29
N THR A 216 -0.45 -11.32 -5.37
CA THR A 216 0.12 -10.84 -4.12
C THR A 216 1.61 -10.52 -4.25
N LYS A 217 2.13 -9.65 -3.38
CA LYS A 217 3.57 -9.39 -3.31
C LYS A 217 4.38 -10.66 -3.06
N GLN A 218 3.85 -11.61 -2.28
CA GLN A 218 4.52 -12.89 -2.01
C GLN A 218 4.64 -13.74 -3.28
N GLU A 219 3.60 -13.77 -4.13
CA GLU A 219 3.65 -14.48 -5.41
C GLU A 219 4.66 -13.84 -6.37
N ILE A 220 4.73 -12.49 -6.38
CA ILE A 220 5.75 -11.77 -7.17
C ILE A 220 7.16 -12.09 -6.65
N ILE A 221 7.39 -12.06 -5.33
CA ILE A 221 8.69 -12.42 -4.73
C ILE A 221 9.07 -13.86 -5.08
N ALA A 222 8.12 -14.79 -5.02
CA ALA A 222 8.36 -16.18 -5.36
C ALA A 222 8.70 -16.38 -6.85
N TYR A 223 8.12 -15.54 -7.73
CA TYR A 223 8.40 -15.55 -9.16
C TYR A 223 9.71 -14.86 -9.48
N SER A 224 9.90 -13.61 -9.03
CA SER A 224 11.14 -12.85 -9.16
C SER A 224 11.28 -11.81 -8.03
N PRO A 225 12.22 -12.00 -7.09
CA PRO A 225 12.45 -11.05 -5.99
C PRO A 225 12.76 -9.63 -6.47
N SER A 226 13.48 -9.49 -7.59
CA SER A 226 13.88 -8.18 -8.11
C SER A 226 12.71 -7.36 -8.65
N LEU A 227 11.64 -8.00 -9.11
CA LEU A 227 10.42 -7.31 -9.54
C LEU A 227 9.65 -6.72 -8.36
N ALA A 228 9.72 -7.35 -7.19
CA ALA A 228 9.02 -6.88 -6.00
C ALA A 228 9.61 -5.58 -5.41
N ASP A 229 10.83 -5.23 -5.81
CA ASP A 229 11.53 -4.00 -5.39
C ASP A 229 11.33 -2.85 -6.39
N LYS A 230 10.65 -3.09 -7.51
CA LYS A 230 10.36 -2.05 -8.50
C LYS A 230 9.15 -1.20 -8.10
N VAL A 231 9.16 0.06 -8.50
CA VAL A 231 7.98 0.90 -8.40
C VAL A 231 6.89 0.30 -9.29
N ALA A 232 5.77 -0.04 -8.71
CA ALA A 232 4.62 -0.68 -9.35
C ALA A 232 3.32 -0.05 -8.89
N ARG A 233 2.21 -0.37 -9.55
CA ARG A 233 0.86 -0.07 -9.06
C ARG A 233 0.07 -1.36 -8.94
N ASN A 234 -0.81 -1.42 -7.94
CA ASN A 234 -1.61 -2.61 -7.66
C ASN A 234 -3.09 -2.26 -7.79
N THR A 235 -3.82 -3.01 -8.62
CA THR A 235 -5.27 -2.80 -8.83
C THR A 235 -6.13 -3.09 -7.59
N SER A 236 -5.56 -3.70 -6.56
CA SER A 236 -6.23 -3.84 -5.25
C SER A 236 -6.13 -2.59 -4.37
N SER A 237 -5.17 -1.69 -4.65
CA SER A 237 -4.91 -0.47 -3.89
C SER A 237 -5.33 0.80 -4.63
N TYR A 238 -5.31 0.76 -5.95
CA TYR A 238 -5.65 1.86 -6.86
C TYR A 238 -6.71 1.44 -7.85
N THR A 239 -7.64 2.33 -8.13
CA THR A 239 -8.56 2.17 -9.25
C THR A 239 -7.83 2.34 -10.58
N ILE A 240 -8.42 1.82 -11.66
CA ILE A 240 -7.86 2.00 -13.00
C ILE A 240 -7.75 3.47 -13.39
N ASP A 241 -8.74 4.28 -12.99
CA ASP A 241 -8.75 5.71 -13.28
C ASP A 241 -7.65 6.48 -12.51
N GLU A 242 -7.38 6.13 -11.25
CA GLU A 242 -6.27 6.70 -10.48
C GLU A 242 -4.92 6.37 -11.13
N ILE A 243 -4.72 5.11 -11.54
CA ILE A 243 -3.50 4.69 -12.26
C ILE A 243 -3.36 5.46 -13.57
N ALA A 244 -4.44 5.56 -14.35
CA ALA A 244 -4.43 6.27 -15.63
C ALA A 244 -4.11 7.77 -15.45
N ASN A 245 -4.71 8.42 -14.45
CA ASN A 245 -4.46 9.82 -14.16
C ASN A 245 -2.98 10.07 -13.79
N GLU A 246 -2.42 9.26 -12.90
CA GLU A 246 -1.02 9.36 -12.47
C GLU A 246 -0.04 9.18 -13.65
N ILE A 247 -0.32 8.22 -14.54
CA ILE A 247 0.48 8.00 -15.76
C ILE A 247 0.35 9.21 -16.71
N ALA A 248 -0.86 9.72 -16.90
CA ALA A 248 -1.09 10.86 -17.77
C ALA A 248 -0.38 12.13 -17.29
N GLU A 249 -0.41 12.40 -15.98
CA GLU A 249 0.33 13.50 -15.36
C GLU A 249 1.84 13.34 -15.55
N LEU A 250 2.36 12.13 -15.33
CA LEU A 250 3.77 11.82 -15.51
C LEU A 250 4.25 12.07 -16.94
N ILE A 251 3.47 11.62 -17.95
CA ILE A 251 3.83 11.76 -19.36
C ILE A 251 3.79 13.23 -19.80
N ARG A 252 2.86 14.03 -19.27
CA ARG A 252 2.75 15.46 -19.57
C ARG A 252 3.85 16.31 -18.92
N SER A 253 4.40 15.85 -17.80
CA SER A 253 5.45 16.55 -17.05
C SER A 253 6.86 16.38 -17.64
N LYS A 254 7.01 15.51 -18.63
CA LYS A 254 8.27 15.11 -19.29
C LYS A 254 8.20 15.41 -20.80
#